data_5a7aac1c98747f0e1285af46440e69b7
#
_entry.id   5a7aac1c98747f0e1285af46440e69b7
#
_cell.length_a   1.000
_cell.length_b   1.000
_cell.length_c   1.000
_cell.angle_alpha   90.00
_cell.angle_beta   90.00
_cell.angle_gamma   90.00
#
_symmetry.space_group_name_H-M   'P 1'
#
loop_
_entity.id
_entity.type
_entity.pdbx_description
1 polymer ?
#
loop_
_entity_poly.entity_id
_entity_poly.type
_entity_poly.pdbx_seq_one_letter_code
_entity_poly.pdbx_strand_id
1 'polypeptide(L)'
;MALATSRLAAIQEFGVFCALGVLCATVVSLVYAPALLQLLPARPPRQRAAENGFDRFLERLAHFDVRRRGWILAAGALVAVLSLYGMTRIQVSTDMVRNFPADNPVRLDFDAINERLEGSNSLYVVAEADTPDAFIEPANLRQLLEVQDWLEAQPEIGGTTSFADYLRVINRAFHDDDPAALQIPESRELIAQLLLFSSDPEFENFVDSNYETANVVVRAKVIDSGLVAELTRRIEAQLATLAGEIRYTVTGNAVLVSRTIDDIALGQALSLGTAFAIIFAILVLLFTSFRIGLIALIPNVLPVLVYFGLLGFSGITLNIVTGLIACLVLGIAVDDTIHFLAHFNRASKNLADENRGVVEALRHVGRPVTYTTAALCIGFLTLTLSELRTQVEFGALASITLAVAWVIDVTFTPALAARLRIVTLWDVITLDLGDDPRRSIPLFAGLRDTQARVIALMSSLRSFPKGHKLFVAGESGDEMYVVIDGELRVSLLTDQGEVRFDSCVRGDAVGEVALFHGVRTADVEAASDVRLLRLTHASLERIRGRYPRTGAQLYRNLAQILANRVASTTAKL
;
A
#
# COMPACT_ATOMS: atom_id res chain seq x y z
N MET A 1 3.33 10.38 7.08
CA MET A 1 2.23 11.16 6.46
C MET A 1 0.89 10.43 6.53
N ALA A 2 0.75 9.18 6.06
CA ALA A 2 -0.54 8.47 6.12
C ALA A 2 -1.08 8.29 7.56
N LEU A 3 -0.22 7.99 8.53
CA LEU A 3 -0.62 7.91 9.95
C LEU A 3 -1.11 9.25 10.52
N ALA A 4 -0.66 10.38 9.97
CA ALA A 4 -1.12 11.72 10.40
C ALA A 4 -2.59 12.00 10.02
N THR A 5 -3.23 11.15 9.22
CA THR A 5 -4.66 11.23 8.89
C THR A 5 -5.55 10.40 9.83
N SER A 6 -4.96 9.72 10.82
CA SER A 6 -5.69 8.96 11.84
C SER A 6 -6.59 9.88 12.68
N ARG A 7 -7.70 9.35 13.17
CA ARG A 7 -8.58 10.06 14.12
C ARG A 7 -8.04 10.05 15.56
N LEU A 8 -7.14 9.12 15.87
CA LEU A 8 -6.53 8.99 17.19
C LEU A 8 -5.32 9.91 17.31
N ALA A 9 -5.34 10.85 18.26
CA ALA A 9 -4.28 11.84 18.46
C ALA A 9 -2.89 11.20 18.62
N ALA A 10 -2.77 10.12 19.40
CA ALA A 10 -1.51 9.40 19.59
C ALA A 10 -0.90 8.86 18.28
N ILE A 11 -1.74 8.33 17.37
CA ILE A 11 -1.29 7.83 16.06
C ILE A 11 -0.92 8.99 15.14
N GLN A 12 -1.68 10.08 15.20
CA GLN A 12 -1.43 11.29 14.41
C GLN A 12 -0.08 11.92 14.78
N GLU A 13 0.18 12.13 16.08
CA GLU A 13 1.45 12.66 16.59
C GLU A 13 2.62 11.75 16.22
N PHE A 14 2.48 10.43 16.43
CA PHE A 14 3.48 9.45 16.02
C PHE A 14 3.80 9.58 14.51
N GLY A 15 2.77 9.70 13.66
CA GLY A 15 2.94 9.87 12.22
C GLY A 15 3.69 11.15 11.83
N VAL A 16 3.44 12.26 12.52
CA VAL A 16 4.13 13.55 12.30
C VAL A 16 5.60 13.45 12.73
N PHE A 17 5.87 12.94 13.95
CA PHE A 17 7.24 12.81 14.44
C PHE A 17 8.07 11.83 13.61
N CYS A 18 7.49 10.70 13.16
CA CYS A 18 8.15 9.79 12.24
C CYS A 18 8.48 10.48 10.90
N ALA A 19 7.57 11.29 10.35
CA ALA A 19 7.82 12.01 9.10
C ALA A 19 8.98 13.02 9.25
N LEU A 20 9.03 13.75 10.36
CA LEU A 20 10.15 14.65 10.69
C LEU A 20 11.46 13.88 10.85
N GLY A 21 11.44 12.74 11.57
CA GLY A 21 12.62 11.87 11.74
C GLY A 21 13.18 11.39 10.40
N VAL A 22 12.31 10.93 9.48
CA VAL A 22 12.72 10.52 8.13
C VAL A 22 13.30 11.69 7.33
N LEU A 23 12.70 12.88 7.42
CA LEU A 23 13.23 14.07 6.76
C LEU A 23 14.64 14.42 7.28
N CYS A 24 14.83 14.42 8.60
CA CYS A 24 16.14 14.66 9.22
C CYS A 24 17.17 13.59 8.79
N ALA A 25 16.78 12.30 8.79
CA ALA A 25 17.63 11.21 8.34
C ALA A 25 18.05 11.38 6.87
N THR A 26 17.11 11.81 6.01
CA THR A 26 17.40 12.08 4.60
C THR A 26 18.41 13.22 4.45
N VAL A 27 18.25 14.33 5.17
CA VAL A 27 19.20 15.43 5.14
C VAL A 27 20.59 15.00 5.63
N VAL A 28 20.64 14.26 6.73
CA VAL A 28 21.90 13.71 7.27
C VAL A 28 22.57 12.77 6.25
N SER A 29 21.82 11.87 5.62
CA SER A 29 22.35 10.93 4.64
C SER A 29 22.85 11.62 3.36
N LEU A 30 22.19 12.68 2.91
CA LEU A 30 22.58 13.41 1.70
C LEU A 30 23.72 14.41 1.91
N VAL A 31 23.84 14.97 3.10
CA VAL A 31 24.84 16.04 3.39
C VAL A 31 25.99 15.48 4.20
N TYR A 32 25.73 14.86 5.36
CA TYR A 32 26.79 14.41 6.27
C TYR A 32 27.52 13.16 5.79
N ALA A 33 26.81 12.18 5.25
CA ALA A 33 27.44 10.93 4.82
C ALA A 33 28.49 11.15 3.69
N PRO A 34 28.21 11.92 2.61
CA PRO A 34 29.21 12.26 1.62
C PRO A 34 30.37 13.11 2.17
N ALA A 35 30.07 14.05 3.07
CA ALA A 35 31.10 14.90 3.69
C ALA A 35 32.06 14.06 4.56
N LEU A 36 31.53 13.14 5.38
CA LEU A 36 32.36 12.21 6.17
C LEU A 36 33.19 11.27 5.30
N LEU A 37 32.61 10.77 4.19
CA LEU A 37 33.33 9.89 3.26
C LEU A 37 34.53 10.60 2.62
N GLN A 38 34.44 11.92 2.39
CA GLN A 38 35.57 12.70 1.87
C GLN A 38 36.73 12.87 2.88
N LEU A 39 36.45 12.76 4.18
CA LEU A 39 37.47 12.81 5.24
C LEU A 39 38.20 11.48 5.40
N LEU A 40 37.67 10.40 4.86
CA LEU A 40 38.28 9.08 4.94
C LEU A 40 39.34 8.92 3.83
N PRO A 41 40.50 8.29 4.11
CA PRO A 41 41.52 8.05 3.09
C PRO A 41 40.93 7.18 1.98
N ALA A 42 41.14 7.62 0.71
CA ALA A 42 40.72 6.88 -0.46
C ALA A 42 41.40 5.50 -0.50
N ARG A 43 40.65 4.45 -0.25
CA ARG A 43 41.12 3.09 -0.45
C ARG A 43 40.93 2.72 -1.92
N PRO A 44 41.91 2.10 -2.58
CA PRO A 44 41.74 1.61 -3.94
C PRO A 44 40.52 0.69 -3.99
N PRO A 45 39.69 0.77 -5.06
CA PRO A 45 38.54 -0.10 -5.19
C PRO A 45 39.04 -1.55 -5.11
N ARG A 46 38.55 -2.27 -4.09
CA ARG A 46 38.80 -3.71 -4.01
C ARG A 46 38.27 -4.31 -5.31
N GLN A 47 39.15 -4.96 -6.07
CA GLN A 47 38.73 -5.75 -7.23
C GLN A 47 37.49 -6.54 -6.82
N ARG A 48 36.42 -6.44 -7.64
CA ARG A 48 35.17 -7.18 -7.40
C ARG A 48 35.52 -8.57 -6.94
N ALA A 49 35.26 -8.88 -5.67
CA ALA A 49 35.47 -10.23 -5.17
C ALA A 49 34.70 -11.17 -6.11
N ALA A 50 35.33 -12.29 -6.45
CA ALA A 50 34.74 -13.34 -7.27
C ALA A 50 33.27 -13.54 -6.87
N GLU A 51 32.38 -13.72 -7.83
CA GLU A 51 30.92 -13.89 -7.64
C GLU A 51 30.65 -14.76 -6.41
N ASN A 52 30.13 -14.15 -5.36
CA ASN A 52 29.86 -14.85 -4.12
C ASN A 52 28.73 -15.85 -4.39
N GLY A 53 28.70 -16.95 -3.61
CA GLY A 53 27.64 -17.97 -3.73
C GLY A 53 26.23 -17.37 -3.67
N PHE A 54 26.08 -16.22 -2.97
CA PHE A 54 24.83 -15.49 -2.86
C PHE A 54 24.41 -14.79 -4.19
N ASP A 55 25.35 -14.20 -4.93
CA ASP A 55 25.05 -13.60 -6.25
C ASP A 55 24.58 -14.67 -7.24
N ARG A 56 25.21 -15.86 -7.21
CA ARG A 56 24.77 -17.02 -7.99
C ARG A 56 23.40 -17.55 -7.57
N PHE A 57 23.07 -17.47 -6.28
CA PHE A 57 21.73 -17.82 -5.80
C PHE A 57 20.69 -16.85 -6.36
N LEU A 58 20.90 -15.54 -6.27
CA LEU A 58 19.98 -14.53 -6.80
C LEU A 58 19.79 -14.66 -8.32
N GLU A 59 20.85 -14.95 -9.06
CA GLU A 59 20.77 -15.18 -10.51
C GLU A 59 19.94 -16.42 -10.85
N ARG A 60 20.15 -17.53 -10.12
CA ARG A 60 19.31 -18.74 -10.28
C ARG A 60 17.86 -18.48 -9.93
N LEU A 61 17.60 -17.72 -8.87
CA LEU A 61 16.26 -17.31 -8.46
C LEU A 61 15.59 -16.48 -9.56
N ALA A 62 16.29 -15.48 -10.12
CA ALA A 62 15.76 -14.66 -11.21
C ALA A 62 15.40 -15.50 -12.45
N HIS A 63 16.23 -16.46 -12.83
CA HIS A 63 15.93 -17.37 -13.92
C HIS A 63 14.71 -18.28 -13.61
N PHE A 64 14.57 -18.73 -12.37
CA PHE A 64 13.42 -19.49 -11.91
C PHE A 64 12.15 -18.64 -11.99
N ASP A 65 12.18 -17.39 -11.53
CA ASP A 65 11.05 -16.46 -11.52
C ASP A 65 10.53 -16.18 -12.93
N VAL A 66 11.44 -15.93 -13.88
CA VAL A 66 11.10 -15.74 -15.29
C VAL A 66 10.49 -17.00 -15.88
N ARG A 67 11.09 -18.18 -15.62
CA ARG A 67 10.64 -19.46 -16.19
C ARG A 67 9.32 -19.93 -15.60
N ARG A 68 9.11 -19.74 -14.30
CA ARG A 68 7.93 -20.24 -13.55
C ARG A 68 6.96 -19.10 -13.17
N ARG A 69 7.04 -17.95 -13.83
CA ARG A 69 6.23 -16.75 -13.54
C ARG A 69 4.73 -17.03 -13.37
N GLY A 70 4.16 -17.97 -14.16
CA GLY A 70 2.76 -18.34 -14.06
C GLY A 70 2.39 -18.97 -12.71
N TRP A 71 3.23 -19.89 -12.23
CA TRP A 71 3.05 -20.57 -10.94
C TRP A 71 3.25 -19.62 -9.75
N ILE A 72 4.25 -18.73 -9.82
CA ILE A 72 4.51 -17.75 -8.77
C ILE A 72 3.34 -16.79 -8.63
N LEU A 73 2.81 -16.27 -9.76
CA LEU A 73 1.67 -15.38 -9.74
C LEU A 73 0.39 -16.09 -9.26
N ALA A 74 0.19 -17.36 -9.62
CA ALA A 74 -0.93 -18.15 -9.13
C ALA A 74 -0.81 -18.43 -7.62
N ALA A 75 0.40 -18.74 -7.13
CA ALA A 75 0.66 -18.89 -5.69
C ALA A 75 0.40 -17.58 -4.93
N GLY A 76 0.86 -16.44 -5.44
CA GLY A 76 0.58 -15.13 -4.87
C GLY A 76 -0.93 -14.80 -4.83
N ALA A 77 -1.67 -15.15 -5.89
CA ALA A 77 -3.12 -15.00 -5.91
C ALA A 77 -3.82 -15.91 -4.87
N LEU A 78 -3.35 -17.15 -4.73
CA LEU A 78 -3.87 -18.07 -3.70
C LEU A 78 -3.61 -17.53 -2.29
N VAL A 79 -2.40 -17.06 -2.02
CA VAL A 79 -2.03 -16.42 -0.74
C VAL A 79 -2.92 -15.20 -0.48
N ALA A 80 -3.17 -14.35 -1.48
CA ALA A 80 -4.08 -13.22 -1.35
C ALA A 80 -5.51 -13.65 -0.97
N VAL A 81 -6.06 -14.70 -1.62
CA VAL A 81 -7.39 -15.22 -1.30
C VAL A 81 -7.45 -15.78 0.12
N LEU A 82 -6.45 -16.57 0.53
CA LEU A 82 -6.37 -17.09 1.90
C LEU A 82 -6.25 -15.96 2.92
N SER A 83 -5.46 -14.93 2.63
CA SER A 83 -5.32 -13.75 3.49
C SER A 83 -6.63 -12.98 3.63
N LEU A 84 -7.36 -12.78 2.54
CA LEU A 84 -8.70 -12.16 2.57
C LEU A 84 -9.68 -12.97 3.42
N TYR A 85 -9.63 -14.29 3.35
CA TYR A 85 -10.42 -15.14 4.24
C TYR A 85 -9.99 -15.00 5.70
N GLY A 86 -8.68 -14.93 6.00
CA GLY A 86 -8.17 -14.66 7.34
C GLY A 86 -8.66 -13.32 7.88
N MET A 87 -8.71 -12.27 7.05
CA MET A 87 -9.18 -10.94 7.46
C MET A 87 -10.61 -10.94 8.01
N THR A 88 -11.48 -11.85 7.56
CA THR A 88 -12.86 -11.94 8.09
C THR A 88 -12.94 -12.44 9.53
N ARG A 89 -11.81 -12.92 10.08
CA ARG A 89 -11.70 -13.42 11.46
C ARG A 89 -11.00 -12.45 12.40
N ILE A 90 -10.63 -11.26 11.93
CA ILE A 90 -9.95 -10.26 12.75
C ILE A 90 -10.89 -9.80 13.85
N GLN A 91 -10.40 -9.82 15.07
CA GLN A 91 -11.05 -9.22 16.24
C GLN A 91 -10.35 -7.91 16.56
N VAL A 92 -11.13 -6.87 16.79
CA VAL A 92 -10.62 -5.55 17.23
C VAL A 92 -10.85 -5.46 18.72
N SER A 93 -9.78 -5.42 19.50
CA SER A 93 -9.87 -5.35 20.97
C SER A 93 -8.56 -4.88 21.56
N THR A 94 -8.65 -4.24 22.71
CA THR A 94 -7.51 -3.84 23.54
C THR A 94 -7.73 -4.32 24.97
N ASP A 95 -6.83 -5.17 25.46
CA ASP A 95 -6.77 -5.60 26.85
C ASP A 95 -5.42 -5.15 27.43
N MET A 96 -5.45 -4.09 28.23
CA MET A 96 -4.24 -3.51 28.80
C MET A 96 -3.60 -4.41 29.85
N VAL A 97 -4.38 -5.19 30.57
CA VAL A 97 -3.89 -6.06 31.66
C VAL A 97 -3.21 -7.30 31.10
N ARG A 98 -3.75 -7.89 30.04
CA ARG A 98 -3.14 -9.03 29.35
C ARG A 98 -1.86 -8.69 28.59
N ASN A 99 -1.48 -7.42 28.53
CA ASN A 99 -0.17 -7.00 28.01
C ASN A 99 0.98 -7.39 28.95
N PHE A 100 0.69 -7.66 30.23
CA PHE A 100 1.66 -8.18 31.18
C PHE A 100 1.71 -9.70 31.16
N PRO A 101 2.88 -10.32 31.43
CA PRO A 101 2.99 -11.76 31.62
C PRO A 101 2.03 -12.29 32.69
N ALA A 102 1.69 -13.59 32.62
CA ALA A 102 0.72 -14.19 33.53
C ALA A 102 1.20 -14.23 35.01
N ASP A 103 2.51 -14.23 35.23
CA ASP A 103 3.18 -14.23 36.52
C ASP A 103 3.52 -12.82 37.04
N ASN A 104 3.20 -11.78 36.27
CA ASN A 104 3.47 -10.41 36.68
C ASN A 104 2.55 -10.00 37.85
N PRO A 105 3.10 -9.41 38.94
CA PRO A 105 2.32 -9.01 40.12
C PRO A 105 1.13 -8.10 39.77
N VAL A 106 1.29 -7.14 38.86
CA VAL A 106 0.22 -6.23 38.47
C VAL A 106 -0.97 -7.00 37.88
N ARG A 107 -0.72 -8.03 37.07
CA ARG A 107 -1.77 -8.87 36.50
C ARG A 107 -2.41 -9.76 37.56
N LEU A 108 -1.61 -10.38 38.43
CA LEU A 108 -2.11 -11.24 39.50
C LEU A 108 -2.99 -10.45 40.48
N ASP A 109 -2.55 -9.25 40.88
CA ASP A 109 -3.32 -8.39 41.76
C ASP A 109 -4.61 -7.93 41.13
N PHE A 110 -4.56 -7.57 39.85
CA PHE A 110 -5.74 -7.18 39.09
C PHE A 110 -6.76 -8.33 38.94
N ASP A 111 -6.30 -9.52 38.60
CA ASP A 111 -7.14 -10.72 38.51
C ASP A 111 -7.76 -11.07 39.90
N ALA A 112 -6.98 -10.94 40.98
CA ALA A 112 -7.47 -11.15 42.33
C ALA A 112 -8.53 -10.11 42.75
N ILE A 113 -8.36 -8.85 42.40
CA ILE A 113 -9.36 -7.79 42.60
C ILE A 113 -10.64 -8.11 41.80
N ASN A 114 -10.46 -8.49 40.56
CA ASN A 114 -11.61 -8.80 39.66
C ASN A 114 -12.45 -9.98 40.18
N GLU A 115 -11.80 -11.00 40.77
CA GLU A 115 -12.50 -12.14 41.34
C GLU A 115 -13.10 -11.83 42.73
N ARG A 116 -12.36 -11.15 43.60
CA ARG A 116 -12.77 -10.96 45.01
C ARG A 116 -13.74 -9.80 45.22
N LEU A 117 -13.64 -8.74 44.40
CA LEU A 117 -14.52 -7.57 44.48
C LEU A 117 -15.59 -7.58 43.39
N GLU A 118 -15.76 -8.73 42.71
CA GLU A 118 -16.78 -8.93 41.69
C GLU A 118 -16.73 -7.91 40.55
N GLY A 119 -15.53 -7.52 40.15
CA GLY A 119 -15.29 -6.62 39.03
C GLY A 119 -14.28 -5.53 39.34
N SER A 120 -13.36 -5.33 38.42
CA SER A 120 -12.26 -4.36 38.50
C SER A 120 -12.45 -3.18 37.55
N ASN A 121 -13.39 -3.27 36.59
CA ASN A 121 -13.71 -2.22 35.64
C ASN A 121 -14.96 -1.46 36.07
N SER A 122 -14.88 -0.13 36.16
CA SER A 122 -16.03 0.71 36.50
C SER A 122 -16.66 1.33 35.25
N LEU A 123 -17.95 1.15 35.12
CA LEU A 123 -18.83 1.87 34.19
C LEU A 123 -19.74 2.75 35.03
N TYR A 124 -20.25 3.79 34.43
CA TYR A 124 -21.19 4.71 35.06
C TYR A 124 -22.44 4.83 34.22
N VAL A 125 -23.60 4.66 34.83
CA VAL A 125 -24.90 5.02 34.24
C VAL A 125 -25.36 6.30 34.90
N VAL A 126 -25.24 7.39 34.18
CA VAL A 126 -25.65 8.72 34.63
C VAL A 126 -27.09 8.93 34.24
N ALA A 127 -27.94 9.25 35.22
CA ALA A 127 -29.35 9.58 35.09
C ALA A 127 -29.53 11.09 35.29
N GLU A 128 -30.01 11.80 34.29
CA GLU A 128 -30.23 13.25 34.31
C GLU A 128 -31.71 13.57 34.19
N ALA A 129 -32.24 14.43 35.07
CA ALA A 129 -33.58 14.97 35.01
C ALA A 129 -33.54 16.48 34.70
N ASP A 130 -34.59 16.99 34.08
CA ASP A 130 -34.67 18.42 33.72
C ASP A 130 -35.20 19.30 34.87
N THR A 131 -35.50 18.73 36.05
CA THR A 131 -36.08 19.42 37.22
C THR A 131 -35.23 19.23 38.47
N PRO A 132 -34.99 20.31 39.24
CA PRO A 132 -34.31 20.20 40.53
C PRO A 132 -35.04 19.25 41.47
N ASP A 133 -34.27 18.62 42.37
CA ASP A 133 -34.75 17.66 43.36
C ASP A 133 -35.41 16.40 42.76
N ALA A 134 -35.20 16.09 41.51
CA ALA A 134 -35.80 14.93 40.85
C ALA A 134 -35.44 13.61 41.56
N PHE A 135 -34.22 13.47 42.07
CA PHE A 135 -33.75 12.26 42.76
C PHE A 135 -34.05 12.28 44.29
N ILE A 136 -34.88 13.21 44.76
CA ILE A 136 -35.54 13.11 46.06
C ILE A 136 -36.96 12.50 45.91
N GLU A 137 -37.49 12.41 44.66
CA GLU A 137 -38.79 11.78 44.40
C GLU A 137 -38.67 10.24 44.51
N PRO A 138 -39.51 9.58 45.34
CA PRO A 138 -39.46 8.12 45.54
C PRO A 138 -39.63 7.33 44.23
N ALA A 139 -40.40 7.84 43.28
CA ALA A 139 -40.60 7.18 41.98
C ALA A 139 -39.32 7.08 41.17
N ASN A 140 -38.52 8.14 41.10
CA ASN A 140 -37.28 8.20 40.36
C ASN A 140 -36.19 7.31 41.00
N LEU A 141 -36.17 7.26 42.34
CA LEU A 141 -35.26 6.36 43.06
C LEU A 141 -35.60 4.88 42.83
N ARG A 142 -36.90 4.52 42.75
CA ARG A 142 -37.34 3.15 42.41
C ARG A 142 -36.93 2.81 40.96
N GLN A 143 -37.02 3.76 40.04
CA GLN A 143 -36.55 3.56 38.66
C GLN A 143 -35.05 3.33 38.59
N LEU A 144 -34.24 4.00 39.45
CA LEU A 144 -32.80 3.68 39.56
C LEU A 144 -32.58 2.25 40.06
N LEU A 145 -33.36 1.77 41.04
CA LEU A 145 -33.26 0.37 41.52
C LEU A 145 -33.65 -0.63 40.43
N GLU A 146 -34.67 -0.36 39.62
CA GLU A 146 -35.06 -1.20 38.49
C GLU A 146 -33.93 -1.30 37.47
N VAL A 147 -33.23 -0.19 37.21
CA VAL A 147 -32.01 -0.18 36.35
C VAL A 147 -30.91 -1.03 36.97
N GLN A 148 -30.68 -0.91 38.28
CA GLN A 148 -29.68 -1.71 38.99
C GLN A 148 -30.02 -3.21 38.95
N ASP A 149 -31.23 -3.59 39.22
CA ASP A 149 -31.69 -4.98 39.19
C ASP A 149 -31.51 -5.61 37.80
N TRP A 150 -31.80 -4.85 36.73
CA TRP A 150 -31.57 -5.30 35.37
C TRP A 150 -30.08 -5.44 35.07
N LEU A 151 -29.24 -4.49 35.52
CA LEU A 151 -27.78 -4.52 35.35
C LEU A 151 -27.17 -5.73 36.07
N GLU A 152 -27.57 -5.99 37.33
CA GLU A 152 -27.06 -7.09 38.14
C GLU A 152 -27.46 -8.47 37.61
N ALA A 153 -28.55 -8.54 36.84
CA ALA A 153 -28.94 -9.76 36.13
C ALA A 153 -27.98 -10.11 34.96
N GLN A 154 -27.08 -9.20 34.54
CA GLN A 154 -26.13 -9.47 33.49
C GLN A 154 -24.92 -10.23 34.04
N PRO A 155 -24.44 -11.32 33.39
CA PRO A 155 -23.35 -12.15 33.90
C PRO A 155 -22.00 -11.42 33.94
N GLU A 156 -21.83 -10.38 33.14
CA GLU A 156 -20.62 -9.56 33.07
C GLU A 156 -20.52 -8.52 34.18
N ILE A 157 -21.61 -8.28 34.92
CA ILE A 157 -21.69 -7.29 36.01
C ILE A 157 -21.53 -8.02 37.34
N GLY A 158 -20.69 -7.49 38.20
CA GLY A 158 -20.45 -8.03 39.54
C GLY A 158 -21.29 -7.36 40.62
N GLY A 159 -21.71 -6.12 40.38
CA GLY A 159 -22.56 -5.38 41.31
C GLY A 159 -22.69 -3.93 40.88
N THR A 160 -23.69 -3.28 41.45
CA THR A 160 -24.00 -1.86 41.24
C THR A 160 -24.09 -1.13 42.57
N THR A 161 -23.90 0.17 42.54
CA THR A 161 -24.12 1.04 43.70
C THR A 161 -24.63 2.40 43.23
N SER A 162 -25.68 2.90 43.88
CA SER A 162 -26.24 4.20 43.54
C SER A 162 -26.65 4.99 44.79
N PHE A 163 -27.09 6.21 44.58
CA PHE A 163 -27.71 7.04 45.62
C PHE A 163 -28.91 6.35 46.30
N ALA A 164 -29.69 5.56 45.57
CA ALA A 164 -30.81 4.82 46.09
C ALA A 164 -30.41 3.78 47.16
N ASP A 165 -29.23 3.13 47.00
CA ASP A 165 -28.75 2.17 47.99
C ASP A 165 -28.37 2.84 49.30
N TYR A 166 -27.73 4.00 49.24
CA TYR A 166 -27.44 4.78 50.44
C TYR A 166 -28.68 5.19 51.18
N LEU A 167 -29.71 5.66 50.48
CA LEU A 167 -31.00 6.01 51.10
C LEU A 167 -31.69 4.82 51.77
N ARG A 168 -31.62 3.63 51.16
CA ARG A 168 -32.13 2.39 51.75
C ARG A 168 -31.40 2.03 53.05
N VAL A 169 -30.10 2.17 53.06
CA VAL A 169 -29.26 1.89 54.23
C VAL A 169 -29.55 2.90 55.34
N ILE A 170 -29.63 4.17 55.03
CA ILE A 170 -29.94 5.22 55.98
C ILE A 170 -31.37 5.00 56.54
N ASN A 171 -32.32 4.71 55.71
CA ASN A 171 -33.72 4.44 56.14
C ASN A 171 -33.75 3.28 57.14
N ARG A 172 -33.02 2.19 56.88
CA ARG A 172 -32.88 1.06 57.82
C ARG A 172 -32.25 1.48 59.14
N ALA A 173 -31.18 2.26 59.10
CA ALA A 173 -30.45 2.71 60.30
C ALA A 173 -31.35 3.60 61.19
N PHE A 174 -32.25 4.40 60.65
CA PHE A 174 -33.23 5.19 61.39
C PHE A 174 -34.43 4.41 61.92
N HIS A 175 -34.55 3.13 61.54
CA HIS A 175 -35.61 2.21 62.01
C HIS A 175 -34.99 1.05 62.83
N ASP A 176 -34.04 1.37 63.71
CA ASP A 176 -33.38 0.42 64.60
C ASP A 176 -32.79 -0.81 63.90
N ASP A 177 -32.26 -0.62 62.71
CA ASP A 177 -31.69 -1.65 61.81
C ASP A 177 -32.69 -2.76 61.40
N ASP A 178 -33.99 -2.47 61.37
CA ASP A 178 -35.01 -3.41 60.90
C ASP A 178 -34.77 -3.76 59.43
N PRO A 179 -34.54 -5.04 59.08
CA PRO A 179 -34.38 -5.46 57.69
C PRO A 179 -35.59 -5.08 56.78
N ALA A 180 -36.79 -4.96 57.32
CA ALA A 180 -37.97 -4.54 56.57
C ALA A 180 -37.90 -3.08 56.11
N ALA A 181 -37.10 -2.25 56.76
CA ALA A 181 -36.88 -0.85 56.41
C ALA A 181 -35.77 -0.64 55.35
N LEU A 182 -35.15 -1.72 54.83
CA LEU A 182 -34.18 -1.64 53.71
C LEU A 182 -34.91 -1.39 52.38
N GLN A 183 -35.61 -0.28 52.29
CA GLN A 183 -36.39 0.14 51.13
C GLN A 183 -36.35 1.66 50.94
N ILE A 184 -36.70 2.15 49.75
CA ILE A 184 -36.82 3.58 49.50
C ILE A 184 -37.95 4.12 50.38
N PRO A 185 -37.76 5.25 51.11
CA PRO A 185 -38.83 5.91 51.86
C PRO A 185 -39.99 6.28 50.96
N GLU A 186 -41.21 6.21 51.50
CA GLU A 186 -42.43 6.40 50.71
C GLU A 186 -42.72 7.88 50.35
N SER A 187 -42.17 8.84 51.11
CA SER A 187 -42.43 10.25 50.90
C SER A 187 -41.16 11.06 50.67
N ARG A 188 -41.26 12.09 49.81
CA ARG A 188 -40.21 13.06 49.53
C ARG A 188 -39.71 13.77 50.80
N GLU A 189 -40.66 14.14 51.68
CA GLU A 189 -40.36 14.83 52.94
C GLU A 189 -39.47 14.00 53.85
N LEU A 190 -39.74 12.69 53.95
CA LEU A 190 -38.91 11.78 54.74
C LEU A 190 -37.49 11.64 54.14
N ILE A 191 -37.40 11.53 52.82
CA ILE A 191 -36.07 11.49 52.13
C ILE A 191 -35.31 12.78 52.42
N ALA A 192 -35.91 13.95 52.27
CA ALA A 192 -35.30 15.23 52.58
C ALA A 192 -34.84 15.34 54.04
N GLN A 193 -35.61 14.81 54.99
CA GLN A 193 -35.24 14.77 56.41
C GLN A 193 -34.03 13.84 56.66
N LEU A 194 -34.04 12.66 56.09
CA LEU A 194 -32.91 11.72 56.22
C LEU A 194 -31.61 12.32 55.67
N LEU A 195 -31.68 13.06 54.57
CA LEU A 195 -30.53 13.73 53.96
C LEU A 195 -29.97 14.86 54.83
N LEU A 196 -30.80 15.57 55.60
CA LEU A 196 -30.34 16.58 56.54
C LEU A 196 -29.46 16.00 57.67
N PHE A 197 -29.67 14.75 58.04
CA PHE A 197 -28.90 14.05 59.09
C PHE A 197 -27.72 13.27 58.53
N SER A 198 -27.58 13.17 57.22
CA SER A 198 -26.54 12.36 56.54
C SER A 198 -25.63 13.27 55.76
N SER A 199 -24.78 14.05 56.44
CA SER A 199 -23.78 14.90 55.77
C SER A 199 -22.52 14.08 55.43
N ASP A 200 -22.64 13.03 54.61
CA ASP A 200 -21.52 12.23 54.15
C ASP A 200 -21.00 12.76 52.81
N PRO A 201 -19.71 13.18 52.70
CA PRO A 201 -19.13 13.62 51.43
C PRO A 201 -19.17 12.56 50.31
N GLU A 202 -19.33 11.27 50.65
CA GLU A 202 -19.43 10.21 49.65
C GLU A 202 -20.69 10.31 48.77
N PHE A 203 -21.73 11.04 49.21
CA PHE A 203 -22.95 11.27 48.40
C PHE A 203 -22.67 12.04 47.11
N GLU A 204 -21.69 12.95 47.12
CA GLU A 204 -21.28 13.70 45.94
C GLU A 204 -20.78 12.80 44.78
N ASN A 205 -20.41 11.54 45.07
CA ASN A 205 -20.07 10.59 44.04
C ASN A 205 -21.27 9.98 43.33
N PHE A 206 -22.49 10.07 43.91
CA PHE A 206 -23.68 9.40 43.43
C PHE A 206 -24.83 10.33 43.05
N VAL A 207 -24.79 11.58 43.50
CA VAL A 207 -25.81 12.58 43.18
C VAL A 207 -25.18 13.98 43.25
N ASP A 208 -25.65 14.88 42.40
CA ASP A 208 -25.21 16.27 42.41
C ASP A 208 -25.89 17.07 43.54
N SER A 209 -25.42 18.29 43.81
CA SER A 209 -25.90 19.16 44.87
C SER A 209 -27.36 19.61 44.72
N ASN A 210 -27.90 19.56 43.49
CA ASN A 210 -29.27 19.93 43.16
C ASN A 210 -30.20 18.72 43.04
N TYR A 211 -29.69 17.50 43.25
CA TYR A 211 -30.42 16.25 43.06
C TYR A 211 -31.09 16.12 41.67
N GLU A 212 -30.49 16.76 40.64
CA GLU A 212 -30.91 16.68 39.25
C GLU A 212 -30.24 15.53 38.50
N THR A 213 -29.04 15.16 38.93
CA THR A 213 -28.22 14.13 38.31
C THR A 213 -27.85 13.04 39.31
N ALA A 214 -28.14 11.79 39.00
CA ALA A 214 -27.73 10.64 39.80
C ALA A 214 -26.82 9.71 38.99
N ASN A 215 -25.89 9.07 39.71
CA ASN A 215 -24.90 8.17 39.12
C ASN A 215 -25.08 6.76 39.68
N VAL A 216 -25.19 5.77 38.78
CA VAL A 216 -25.08 4.35 39.14
C VAL A 216 -23.68 3.87 38.77
N VAL A 217 -22.89 3.54 39.77
CA VAL A 217 -21.56 2.94 39.61
C VAL A 217 -21.73 1.45 39.35
N VAL A 218 -21.27 0.97 38.21
CA VAL A 218 -21.40 -0.42 37.77
C VAL A 218 -20.02 -1.05 37.78
N ARG A 219 -19.84 -2.12 38.53
CA ARG A 219 -18.58 -2.92 38.52
C ARG A 219 -18.70 -4.05 37.52
N ALA A 220 -17.89 -4.00 36.47
CA ALA A 220 -17.86 -5.02 35.43
C ALA A 220 -16.68 -5.99 35.61
N LYS A 221 -16.96 -7.28 35.41
CA LYS A 221 -15.98 -8.38 35.43
C LYS A 221 -15.20 -8.45 34.11
N VAL A 222 -15.72 -7.83 33.05
CA VAL A 222 -15.12 -7.83 31.72
C VAL A 222 -14.06 -6.74 31.59
N ILE A 223 -12.92 -7.13 31.00
CA ILE A 223 -11.74 -6.26 30.82
C ILE A 223 -11.53 -5.96 29.32
N ASP A 224 -11.87 -6.92 28.47
CA ASP A 224 -11.73 -6.81 27.03
C ASP A 224 -12.63 -5.70 26.47
N SER A 225 -12.01 -4.75 25.77
CA SER A 225 -12.74 -3.57 25.27
C SER A 225 -13.83 -3.92 24.25
N GLY A 226 -13.73 -5.04 23.53
CA GLY A 226 -14.77 -5.53 22.63
C GLY A 226 -16.01 -6.02 23.38
N LEU A 227 -15.79 -6.78 24.48
CA LEU A 227 -16.88 -7.22 25.35
C LEU A 227 -17.52 -6.04 26.09
N VAL A 228 -16.74 -5.06 26.53
CA VAL A 228 -17.25 -3.80 27.13
C VAL A 228 -18.11 -3.04 26.12
N ALA A 229 -17.71 -2.95 24.85
CA ALA A 229 -18.50 -2.28 23.81
C ALA A 229 -19.86 -2.98 23.59
N GLU A 230 -19.87 -4.31 23.62
CA GLU A 230 -21.12 -5.08 23.48
C GLU A 230 -22.03 -4.92 24.70
N LEU A 231 -21.47 -5.00 25.90
CA LEU A 231 -22.20 -4.74 27.14
C LEU A 231 -22.79 -3.33 27.14
N THR A 232 -22.01 -2.31 26.80
CA THR A 232 -22.45 -0.92 26.70
C THR A 232 -23.63 -0.77 25.74
N ARG A 233 -23.56 -1.36 24.56
CA ARG A 233 -24.69 -1.33 23.58
C ARG A 233 -25.95 -1.98 24.12
N ARG A 234 -25.83 -3.12 24.86
CA ARG A 234 -26.97 -3.76 25.49
C ARG A 234 -27.58 -2.89 26.60
N ILE A 235 -26.73 -2.25 27.40
CA ILE A 235 -27.21 -1.31 28.45
C ILE A 235 -27.93 -0.12 27.80
N GLU A 236 -27.33 0.55 26.82
CA GLU A 236 -27.92 1.67 26.10
C GLU A 236 -29.27 1.30 25.45
N ALA A 237 -29.35 0.13 24.83
CA ALA A 237 -30.59 -0.36 24.23
C ALA A 237 -31.69 -0.60 25.27
N GLN A 238 -31.39 -1.13 26.45
CA GLN A 238 -32.33 -1.32 27.55
C GLN A 238 -32.77 0.02 28.13
N LEU A 239 -31.82 0.92 28.41
CA LEU A 239 -32.13 2.24 28.94
C LEU A 239 -33.03 3.07 28.01
N ALA A 240 -32.86 2.91 26.69
CA ALA A 240 -33.73 3.55 25.69
C ALA A 240 -35.19 3.04 25.72
N THR A 241 -35.47 1.90 26.36
CA THR A 241 -36.85 1.40 26.54
C THR A 241 -37.54 2.00 27.74
N LEU A 242 -36.81 2.63 28.66
CA LEU A 242 -37.36 3.29 29.82
C LEU A 242 -37.96 4.64 29.38
N ALA A 243 -39.28 4.67 29.25
CA ALA A 243 -40.00 5.89 28.92
C ALA A 243 -40.11 6.78 30.18
N GLY A 244 -39.65 8.04 30.13
CA GLY A 244 -39.77 8.95 31.27
C GLY A 244 -39.03 10.27 31.04
N GLU A 245 -39.03 11.13 32.04
CA GLU A 245 -38.38 12.44 32.06
C GLU A 245 -36.87 12.32 32.37
N ILE A 246 -36.39 11.11 32.70
CA ILE A 246 -34.97 10.83 33.03
C ILE A 246 -34.23 10.40 31.77
N ARG A 247 -33.14 11.11 31.46
CA ARG A 247 -32.20 10.78 30.39
C ARG A 247 -31.04 9.96 30.94
N TYR A 248 -30.79 8.81 30.37
CA TYR A 248 -29.68 7.94 30.78
C TYR A 248 -28.53 8.02 29.81
N THR A 249 -27.30 8.11 30.34
CA THR A 249 -26.06 8.11 29.57
C THR A 249 -25.09 7.11 30.18
N VAL A 250 -24.56 6.20 29.36
CA VAL A 250 -23.49 5.25 29.78
C VAL A 250 -22.11 5.85 29.50
N THR A 251 -21.28 5.93 30.54
CA THR A 251 -19.95 6.54 30.45
C THR A 251 -18.95 5.80 31.34
N GLY A 252 -17.72 6.31 31.42
CA GLY A 252 -16.63 5.74 32.21
C GLY A 252 -15.42 5.40 31.34
N ASN A 253 -14.26 5.20 31.98
CA ASN A 253 -13.02 4.99 31.26
C ASN A 253 -13.07 3.74 30.34
N ALA A 254 -13.68 2.66 30.83
CA ALA A 254 -13.86 1.44 30.04
C ALA A 254 -14.71 1.66 28.79
N VAL A 255 -15.78 2.47 28.90
CA VAL A 255 -16.65 2.85 27.78
C VAL A 255 -15.91 3.74 26.78
N LEU A 256 -15.10 4.71 27.26
CA LEU A 256 -14.29 5.56 26.38
C LEU A 256 -13.28 4.73 25.59
N VAL A 257 -12.58 3.79 26.24
CA VAL A 257 -11.67 2.87 25.58
C VAL A 257 -12.39 1.99 24.55
N SER A 258 -13.58 1.49 24.90
CA SER A 258 -14.35 0.63 24.00
C SER A 258 -14.85 1.38 22.75
N ARG A 259 -15.25 2.64 22.87
CA ARG A 259 -15.65 3.49 21.72
C ARG A 259 -14.51 3.78 20.75
N THR A 260 -13.25 3.71 21.19
CA THR A 260 -12.09 3.86 20.29
C THR A 260 -11.88 2.67 19.36
N ILE A 261 -12.57 1.53 19.56
CA ILE A 261 -12.45 0.34 18.70
C ILE A 261 -12.87 0.64 17.27
N ASP A 262 -14.02 1.28 17.08
CA ASP A 262 -14.52 1.64 15.76
C ASP A 262 -13.60 2.68 15.09
N ASP A 263 -13.06 3.61 15.89
CA ASP A 263 -12.08 4.59 15.41
C ASP A 263 -10.73 3.95 15.03
N ILE A 264 -10.30 2.89 15.72
CA ILE A 264 -9.09 2.11 15.35
C ILE A 264 -9.30 1.47 13.98
N ALA A 265 -10.38 0.73 13.77
CA ALA A 265 -10.64 0.02 12.53
C ALA A 265 -10.80 0.99 11.34
N LEU A 266 -11.62 2.03 11.51
CA LEU A 266 -11.85 3.04 10.48
C LEU A 266 -10.60 3.88 10.21
N GLY A 267 -9.90 4.29 11.27
CA GLY A 267 -8.64 5.04 11.18
C GLY A 267 -7.56 4.25 10.45
N GLN A 268 -7.47 2.94 10.70
CA GLN A 268 -6.56 2.05 9.99
C GLN A 268 -6.89 1.95 8.49
N ALA A 269 -8.16 1.79 8.14
CA ALA A 269 -8.61 1.74 6.75
C ALA A 269 -8.30 3.05 6.01
N LEU A 270 -8.56 4.20 6.63
CA LEU A 270 -8.27 5.53 6.07
C LEU A 270 -6.77 5.76 5.90
N SER A 271 -5.96 5.41 6.91
CA SER A 271 -4.50 5.56 6.87
C SER A 271 -3.88 4.70 5.77
N LEU A 272 -4.29 3.43 5.65
CA LEU A 272 -3.83 2.54 4.58
C LEU A 272 -4.30 3.00 3.21
N GLY A 273 -5.56 3.40 3.07
CA GLY A 273 -6.10 3.94 1.82
C GLY A 273 -5.33 5.17 1.35
N THR A 274 -5.04 6.09 2.27
CA THR A 274 -4.23 7.29 2.01
C THR A 274 -2.80 6.91 1.62
N ALA A 275 -2.18 5.95 2.33
CA ALA A 275 -0.85 5.46 2.00
C ALA A 275 -0.80 4.87 0.58
N PHE A 276 -1.74 3.99 0.24
CA PHE A 276 -1.83 3.41 -1.11
C PHE A 276 -2.06 4.47 -2.19
N ALA A 277 -2.89 5.48 -1.93
CA ALA A 277 -3.12 6.57 -2.88
C ALA A 277 -1.85 7.40 -3.13
N ILE A 278 -1.10 7.74 -2.08
CA ILE A 278 0.17 8.47 -2.18
C ILE A 278 1.21 7.62 -2.93
N ILE A 279 1.37 6.35 -2.56
CA ILE A 279 2.30 5.42 -3.21
C ILE A 279 1.95 5.26 -4.69
N PHE A 280 0.68 5.07 -5.00
CA PHE A 280 0.21 4.99 -6.38
C PHE A 280 0.55 6.25 -7.19
N ALA A 281 0.32 7.44 -6.62
CA ALA A 281 0.68 8.70 -7.27
C ALA A 281 2.19 8.79 -7.54
N ILE A 282 3.03 8.40 -6.58
CA ILE A 282 4.49 8.35 -6.74
C ILE A 282 4.89 7.37 -7.85
N LEU A 283 4.31 6.16 -7.87
CA LEU A 283 4.61 5.16 -8.90
C LEU A 283 4.18 5.63 -10.31
N VAL A 284 3.00 6.26 -10.43
CA VAL A 284 2.55 6.84 -11.71
C VAL A 284 3.49 7.95 -12.17
N LEU A 285 3.95 8.81 -11.27
CA LEU A 285 4.87 9.89 -11.60
C LEU A 285 6.25 9.34 -11.98
N LEU A 286 6.75 8.33 -11.29
CA LEU A 286 8.05 7.70 -11.55
C LEU A 286 8.08 6.98 -12.91
N PHE A 287 7.03 6.22 -13.21
CA PHE A 287 6.95 5.45 -14.47
C PHE A 287 6.25 6.20 -15.60
N THR A 288 5.73 7.41 -15.35
CA THR A 288 4.96 8.22 -16.32
C THR A 288 3.84 7.42 -17.02
N SER A 289 3.30 6.42 -16.33
CA SER A 289 2.30 5.48 -16.86
C SER A 289 1.36 5.02 -15.76
N PHE A 290 0.07 5.35 -15.90
CA PHE A 290 -0.99 4.91 -14.99
C PHE A 290 -1.08 3.37 -14.89
N ARG A 291 -0.96 2.68 -16.05
CA ARG A 291 -1.03 1.21 -16.11
C ARG A 291 0.12 0.55 -15.37
N ILE A 292 1.35 1.05 -15.57
CA ILE A 292 2.54 0.49 -14.89
C ILE A 292 2.47 0.79 -13.39
N GLY A 293 2.06 2.01 -13.00
CA GLY A 293 1.87 2.37 -11.60
C GLY A 293 0.87 1.45 -10.88
N LEU A 294 -0.26 1.14 -11.53
CA LEU A 294 -1.27 0.22 -10.96
C LEU A 294 -0.72 -1.21 -10.79
N ILE A 295 0.01 -1.72 -11.78
CA ILE A 295 0.60 -3.05 -11.70
C ILE A 295 1.70 -3.09 -10.64
N ALA A 296 2.52 -2.03 -10.55
CA ALA A 296 3.58 -1.90 -9.56
C ALA A 296 3.07 -1.80 -8.10
N LEU A 297 1.79 -1.48 -7.92
CA LEU A 297 1.17 -1.45 -6.59
C LEU A 297 0.87 -2.86 -6.05
N ILE A 298 0.63 -3.85 -6.92
CA ILE A 298 0.21 -5.21 -6.52
C ILE A 298 1.20 -5.86 -5.55
N PRO A 299 2.54 -5.87 -5.79
CA PRO A 299 3.49 -6.44 -4.86
C PRO A 299 3.45 -5.81 -3.46
N ASN A 300 3.10 -4.53 -3.37
CA ASN A 300 3.03 -3.79 -2.11
C ASN A 300 1.73 -4.03 -1.33
N VAL A 301 0.65 -4.38 -2.01
CA VAL A 301 -0.63 -4.77 -1.39
C VAL A 301 -0.52 -6.15 -0.75
N LEU A 302 0.19 -7.08 -1.39
CA LEU A 302 0.23 -8.48 -0.97
C LEU A 302 0.82 -8.70 0.45
N PRO A 303 1.94 -8.07 0.88
CA PRO A 303 2.44 -8.19 2.25
C PRO A 303 1.43 -7.68 3.29
N VAL A 304 0.71 -6.60 2.99
CA VAL A 304 -0.31 -6.03 3.87
C VAL A 304 -1.50 -6.99 4.01
N LEU A 305 -1.94 -7.61 2.92
CA LEU A 305 -2.98 -8.65 2.96
C LEU A 305 -2.53 -9.84 3.81
N VAL A 306 -1.29 -10.30 3.62
CA VAL A 306 -0.72 -11.42 4.40
C VAL A 306 -0.67 -11.06 5.88
N TYR A 307 -0.27 -9.84 6.21
CA TYR A 307 -0.27 -9.34 7.59
C TYR A 307 -1.65 -9.44 8.25
N PHE A 308 -2.67 -8.88 7.62
CA PHE A 308 -4.04 -8.96 8.16
C PHE A 308 -4.58 -10.38 8.17
N GLY A 309 -4.27 -11.18 7.15
CA GLY A 309 -4.60 -12.60 7.13
C GLY A 309 -3.98 -13.35 8.33
N LEU A 310 -2.71 -13.06 8.63
CA LEU A 310 -1.99 -13.65 9.76
C LEU A 310 -2.63 -13.26 11.09
N LEU A 311 -3.01 -11.99 11.29
CA LEU A 311 -3.75 -11.56 12.48
C LEU A 311 -5.04 -12.39 12.66
N GLY A 312 -5.85 -12.52 11.61
CA GLY A 312 -7.10 -13.27 11.69
C GLY A 312 -6.93 -14.77 11.97
N PHE A 313 -5.86 -15.38 11.47
CA PHE A 313 -5.57 -16.81 11.73
C PHE A 313 -4.90 -17.05 13.08
N SER A 314 -4.06 -16.11 13.56
CA SER A 314 -3.36 -16.26 14.84
C SER A 314 -4.22 -15.93 16.05
N GLY A 315 -5.38 -15.28 15.85
CA GLY A 315 -6.22 -14.78 16.95
C GLY A 315 -5.61 -13.59 17.69
N ILE A 316 -4.53 -13.00 17.17
CA ILE A 316 -3.98 -11.75 17.72
C ILE A 316 -4.92 -10.61 17.33
N THR A 317 -5.34 -9.82 18.32
CA THR A 317 -6.31 -8.75 18.10
C THR A 317 -5.69 -7.55 17.38
N LEU A 318 -6.49 -6.92 16.54
CA LEU A 318 -6.16 -5.62 15.97
C LEU A 318 -6.36 -4.55 17.05
N ASN A 319 -5.29 -3.93 17.45
CA ASN A 319 -5.24 -2.84 18.41
C ASN A 319 -4.41 -1.68 17.86
N ILE A 320 -4.20 -0.62 18.64
CA ILE A 320 -3.43 0.56 18.23
C ILE A 320 -2.01 0.15 17.78
N VAL A 321 -1.35 -0.73 18.53
CA VAL A 321 0.05 -1.13 18.28
C VAL A 321 0.16 -2.03 17.05
N THR A 322 -0.67 -3.07 16.96
CA THR A 322 -0.68 -3.96 15.80
C THR A 322 -1.14 -3.23 14.52
N GLY A 323 -2.05 -2.26 14.64
CA GLY A 323 -2.47 -1.42 13.51
C GLY A 323 -1.33 -0.64 12.84
N LEU A 324 -0.34 -0.17 13.62
CA LEU A 324 0.81 0.57 13.08
C LEU A 324 1.70 -0.28 12.16
N ILE A 325 1.78 -1.59 12.36
CA ILE A 325 2.67 -2.50 11.62
C ILE A 325 2.35 -2.47 10.12
N ALA A 326 1.07 -2.49 9.75
CA ALA A 326 0.65 -2.50 8.35
C ALA A 326 1.17 -1.28 7.57
N CYS A 327 1.06 -0.08 8.16
CA CYS A 327 1.55 1.15 7.54
C CYS A 327 3.08 1.20 7.51
N LEU A 328 3.75 0.70 8.55
CA LEU A 328 5.21 0.66 8.65
C LEU A 328 5.78 -0.28 7.58
N VAL A 329 5.29 -1.51 7.50
CA VAL A 329 5.76 -2.50 6.53
C VAL A 329 5.47 -2.04 5.10
N LEU A 330 4.30 -1.45 4.84
CA LEU A 330 3.98 -0.89 3.53
C LEU A 330 5.01 0.16 3.11
N GLY A 331 5.39 1.06 4.03
CA GLY A 331 6.39 2.10 3.74
C GLY A 331 7.77 1.54 3.40
N ILE A 332 8.19 0.46 4.05
CA ILE A 332 9.48 -0.21 3.81
C ILE A 332 9.44 -1.01 2.50
N ALA A 333 8.41 -1.84 2.28
CA ALA A 333 8.29 -2.69 1.10
C ALA A 333 8.24 -1.90 -0.23
N VAL A 334 7.62 -0.72 -0.20
CA VAL A 334 7.54 0.16 -1.39
C VAL A 334 8.91 0.61 -1.87
N ASP A 335 9.85 0.88 -0.97
CA ASP A 335 11.21 1.31 -1.32
C ASP A 335 11.92 0.23 -2.15
N ASP A 336 11.88 -1.02 -1.70
CA ASP A 336 12.48 -2.17 -2.38
C ASP A 336 11.86 -2.39 -3.77
N THR A 337 10.53 -2.32 -3.87
CA THR A 337 9.80 -2.42 -5.15
C THR A 337 10.18 -1.29 -6.11
N ILE A 338 10.30 -0.04 -5.65
CA ILE A 338 10.71 1.11 -6.49
C ILE A 338 12.12 0.90 -7.02
N HIS A 339 13.05 0.51 -6.16
CA HIS A 339 14.44 0.24 -6.55
C HIS A 339 14.53 -0.86 -7.61
N PHE A 340 13.83 -1.98 -7.39
CA PHE A 340 13.80 -3.08 -8.36
C PHE A 340 13.23 -2.63 -9.71
N LEU A 341 12.04 -2.02 -9.72
CA LEU A 341 11.36 -1.62 -10.95
C LEU A 341 12.12 -0.51 -11.72
N ALA A 342 12.79 0.41 -11.02
CA ALA A 342 13.62 1.43 -11.66
C ALA A 342 14.82 0.80 -12.38
N HIS A 343 15.53 -0.14 -11.73
CA HIS A 343 16.60 -0.89 -12.35
C HIS A 343 16.12 -1.79 -13.49
N PHE A 344 14.99 -2.48 -13.30
CA PHE A 344 14.36 -3.29 -14.33
C PHE A 344 14.01 -2.47 -15.58
N ASN A 345 13.38 -1.30 -15.41
CA ASN A 345 13.05 -0.43 -16.54
C ASN A 345 14.30 0.01 -17.33
N ARG A 346 15.38 0.38 -16.63
CA ARG A 346 16.65 0.75 -17.26
C ARG A 346 17.31 -0.45 -17.96
N ALA A 347 17.44 -1.57 -17.26
CA ALA A 347 18.09 -2.78 -17.78
C ALA A 347 17.34 -3.36 -18.99
N SER A 348 16.01 -3.45 -18.93
CA SER A 348 15.18 -3.95 -20.03
C SER A 348 15.31 -3.10 -21.29
N LYS A 349 15.36 -1.76 -21.16
CA LYS A 349 15.57 -0.87 -22.29
C LYS A 349 16.97 -1.01 -22.88
N ASN A 350 18.00 -1.08 -22.04
CA ASN A 350 19.39 -1.22 -22.49
C ASN A 350 19.66 -2.58 -23.14
N LEU A 351 18.98 -3.63 -22.74
CA LEU A 351 19.14 -5.00 -23.27
C LEU A 351 18.11 -5.33 -24.36
N ALA A 352 17.10 -4.47 -24.57
CA ALA A 352 15.94 -4.70 -25.41
C ALA A 352 15.22 -6.05 -25.13
N ASP A 353 15.29 -6.51 -23.88
CA ASP A 353 14.73 -7.80 -23.42
C ASP A 353 14.30 -7.69 -21.97
N GLU A 354 12.99 -7.86 -21.72
CA GLU A 354 12.43 -7.80 -20.38
C GLU A 354 12.91 -8.94 -19.49
N ASN A 355 13.07 -10.14 -20.03
CA ASN A 355 13.51 -11.30 -19.24
C ASN A 355 14.95 -11.14 -18.74
N ARG A 356 15.85 -10.66 -19.62
CA ARG A 356 17.21 -10.32 -19.23
C ARG A 356 17.25 -9.12 -18.29
N GLY A 357 16.36 -8.15 -18.50
CA GLY A 357 16.19 -7.00 -17.63
C GLY A 357 15.85 -7.37 -16.20
N VAL A 358 14.99 -8.39 -15.99
CA VAL A 358 14.66 -8.93 -14.66
C VAL A 358 15.90 -9.52 -13.99
N VAL A 359 16.66 -10.36 -14.70
CA VAL A 359 17.87 -11.01 -14.16
C VAL A 359 18.90 -9.96 -13.73
N GLU A 360 19.14 -8.96 -14.58
CA GLU A 360 20.10 -7.89 -14.30
C GLU A 360 19.65 -7.00 -13.15
N ALA A 361 18.35 -6.68 -13.06
CA ALA A 361 17.80 -5.90 -11.96
C ALA A 361 17.95 -6.64 -10.62
N LEU A 362 17.57 -7.93 -10.56
CA LEU A 362 17.66 -8.70 -9.32
C LEU A 362 19.12 -8.91 -8.88
N ARG A 363 20.05 -9.05 -9.82
CA ARG A 363 21.49 -9.13 -9.55
C ARG A 363 22.03 -7.86 -8.87
N HIS A 364 21.54 -6.68 -9.28
CA HIS A 364 21.99 -5.39 -8.73
C HIS A 364 21.30 -5.01 -7.42
N VAL A 365 20.00 -5.22 -7.33
CA VAL A 365 19.16 -4.75 -6.21
C VAL A 365 18.96 -5.83 -5.14
N GLY A 366 18.96 -7.10 -5.51
CA GLY A 366 18.62 -8.19 -4.60
C GLY A 366 19.52 -8.27 -3.37
N ARG A 367 20.83 -8.00 -3.53
CA ARG A 367 21.77 -8.05 -2.40
C ARG A 367 21.58 -6.91 -1.39
N PRO A 368 21.53 -5.62 -1.78
CA PRO A 368 21.18 -4.53 -0.85
C PRO A 368 19.87 -4.76 -0.14
N VAL A 369 18.81 -5.08 -0.87
CA VAL A 369 17.46 -5.35 -0.32
C VAL A 369 17.48 -6.48 0.73
N THR A 370 18.20 -7.58 0.45
CA THR A 370 18.30 -8.68 1.42
C THR A 370 19.00 -8.24 2.70
N TYR A 371 20.07 -7.44 2.61
CA TYR A 371 20.77 -6.98 3.81
C TYR A 371 19.97 -5.97 4.61
N THR A 372 19.27 -5.05 3.97
CA THR A 372 18.41 -4.08 4.65
C THR A 372 17.25 -4.78 5.36
N THR A 373 16.58 -5.70 4.66
CA THR A 373 15.47 -6.47 5.26
C THR A 373 15.96 -7.37 6.41
N ALA A 374 17.08 -8.05 6.26
CA ALA A 374 17.65 -8.88 7.34
C ALA A 374 17.99 -8.04 8.56
N ALA A 375 18.61 -6.87 8.37
CA ALA A 375 18.93 -5.95 9.46
C ALA A 375 17.65 -5.46 10.19
N LEU A 376 16.61 -5.10 9.43
CA LEU A 376 15.32 -4.69 9.99
C LEU A 376 14.62 -5.84 10.73
N CYS A 377 14.59 -7.05 10.15
CA CYS A 377 14.02 -8.22 10.81
C CYS A 377 14.72 -8.52 12.13
N ILE A 378 16.06 -8.51 12.16
CA ILE A 378 16.83 -8.71 13.38
C ILE A 378 16.52 -7.59 14.39
N GLY A 379 16.47 -6.33 13.94
CA GLY A 379 16.13 -5.19 14.79
C GLY A 379 14.75 -5.33 15.43
N PHE A 380 13.71 -5.70 14.65
CA PHE A 380 12.37 -5.94 15.20
C PHE A 380 12.31 -7.18 16.10
N LEU A 381 13.05 -8.24 15.79
CA LEU A 381 13.13 -9.43 16.65
C LEU A 381 13.72 -9.12 18.02
N THR A 382 14.56 -8.09 18.21
CA THR A 382 15.02 -7.71 19.55
C THR A 382 13.89 -7.28 20.48
N LEU A 383 12.77 -6.77 19.93
CA LEU A 383 11.59 -6.42 20.72
C LEU A 383 10.91 -7.64 21.35
N THR A 384 11.14 -8.84 20.82
CA THR A 384 10.62 -10.08 21.42
C THR A 384 11.29 -10.45 22.75
N LEU A 385 12.37 -9.76 23.11
CA LEU A 385 13.03 -9.88 24.42
C LEU A 385 12.35 -9.04 25.51
N SER A 386 11.32 -8.26 25.16
CA SER A 386 10.57 -7.44 26.10
C SER A 386 9.65 -8.29 26.98
N GLU A 387 9.39 -7.82 28.19
CA GLU A 387 8.37 -8.38 29.07
C GLU A 387 6.94 -8.02 28.66
N LEU A 388 6.76 -6.95 27.88
CA LEU A 388 5.44 -6.52 27.43
C LEU A 388 5.00 -7.29 26.19
N ARG A 389 3.90 -7.99 26.28
CA ARG A 389 3.32 -8.80 25.19
C ARG A 389 3.09 -8.00 23.90
N THR A 390 2.64 -6.76 24.02
CA THR A 390 2.44 -5.87 22.85
C THR A 390 3.73 -5.60 22.08
N GLN A 391 4.86 -5.45 22.78
CA GLN A 391 6.18 -5.28 22.14
C GLN A 391 6.65 -6.57 21.48
N VAL A 392 6.45 -7.72 22.16
CA VAL A 392 6.75 -9.05 21.61
C VAL A 392 5.95 -9.30 20.32
N GLU A 393 4.64 -9.08 20.37
CA GLU A 393 3.76 -9.24 19.20
C GLU A 393 4.14 -8.28 18.08
N PHE A 394 4.41 -7.02 18.39
CA PHE A 394 4.86 -6.03 17.41
C PHE A 394 6.16 -6.46 16.72
N GLY A 395 7.17 -6.84 17.50
CA GLY A 395 8.47 -7.27 16.97
C GLY A 395 8.37 -8.52 16.09
N ALA A 396 7.66 -9.53 16.57
CA ALA A 396 7.45 -10.77 15.83
C ALA A 396 6.66 -10.56 14.53
N LEU A 397 5.52 -9.89 14.62
CA LEU A 397 4.65 -9.63 13.45
C LEU A 397 5.33 -8.74 12.42
N ALA A 398 6.01 -7.66 12.83
CA ALA A 398 6.76 -6.79 11.94
C ALA A 398 7.87 -7.56 11.22
N SER A 399 8.65 -8.37 11.97
CA SER A 399 9.72 -9.17 11.38
C SER A 399 9.20 -10.22 10.39
N ILE A 400 8.15 -10.97 10.74
CA ILE A 400 7.55 -11.96 9.85
C ILE A 400 7.01 -11.28 8.59
N THR A 401 6.31 -10.15 8.73
CA THR A 401 5.72 -9.46 7.59
C THR A 401 6.78 -8.85 6.67
N LEU A 402 7.88 -8.32 7.21
CA LEU A 402 9.02 -7.86 6.42
C LEU A 402 9.72 -9.02 5.68
N ALA A 403 9.87 -10.17 6.33
CA ALA A 403 10.41 -11.36 5.68
C ALA A 403 9.51 -11.83 4.51
N VAL A 404 8.19 -11.79 4.70
CA VAL A 404 7.21 -12.07 3.62
C VAL A 404 7.30 -11.03 2.51
N ALA A 405 7.41 -9.73 2.84
CA ALA A 405 7.60 -8.67 1.86
C ALA A 405 8.87 -8.92 1.02
N TRP A 406 9.99 -9.26 1.68
CA TRP A 406 11.22 -9.62 0.98
C TRP A 406 11.03 -10.81 0.02
N VAL A 407 10.37 -11.89 0.44
CA VAL A 407 10.08 -13.03 -0.45
C VAL A 407 9.27 -12.56 -1.66
N ILE A 408 8.28 -11.70 -1.47
CA ILE A 408 7.47 -11.13 -2.55
C ILE A 408 8.34 -10.28 -3.48
N ASP A 409 9.22 -9.45 -2.95
CA ASP A 409 10.09 -8.57 -3.74
C ASP A 409 11.15 -9.32 -4.54
N VAL A 410 11.66 -10.45 -4.03
CA VAL A 410 12.66 -11.23 -4.76
C VAL A 410 12.07 -12.33 -5.66
N THR A 411 10.75 -12.62 -5.57
CA THR A 411 10.10 -13.67 -6.37
C THR A 411 8.89 -13.16 -7.16
N PHE A 412 7.87 -12.65 -6.47
CA PHE A 412 6.62 -12.23 -7.10
C PHE A 412 6.80 -10.97 -7.96
N THR A 413 7.52 -9.97 -7.46
CA THR A 413 7.80 -8.72 -8.19
C THR A 413 8.58 -8.97 -9.49
N PRO A 414 9.67 -9.79 -9.51
CA PRO A 414 10.34 -10.19 -10.74
C PRO A 414 9.46 -10.98 -11.71
N ALA A 415 8.68 -11.93 -11.20
CA ALA A 415 7.75 -12.72 -12.01
C ALA A 415 6.65 -11.86 -12.66
N LEU A 416 6.16 -10.84 -11.95
CA LEU A 416 5.20 -9.88 -12.45
C LEU A 416 5.84 -8.95 -13.50
N ALA A 417 7.04 -8.43 -13.20
CA ALA A 417 7.81 -7.57 -14.10
C ALA A 417 8.11 -8.27 -15.45
N ALA A 418 8.42 -9.58 -15.44
CA ALA A 418 8.62 -10.38 -16.64
C ALA A 418 7.39 -10.50 -17.56
N ARG A 419 6.21 -10.07 -17.11
CA ARG A 419 4.98 -9.95 -17.94
C ARG A 419 4.73 -8.53 -18.43
N LEU A 420 5.44 -7.54 -17.92
CA LEU A 420 5.31 -6.16 -18.37
C LEU A 420 6.03 -5.99 -19.71
N ARG A 421 5.34 -5.43 -20.68
CA ARG A 421 5.97 -5.01 -21.94
C ARG A 421 6.31 -3.54 -21.82
N ILE A 422 7.56 -3.24 -21.48
CA ILE A 422 8.07 -1.86 -21.34
C ILE A 422 9.08 -1.49 -22.42
N VAL A 423 9.69 -2.50 -23.06
CA VAL A 423 10.59 -2.28 -24.20
C VAL A 423 9.76 -1.86 -25.40
N THR A 424 10.07 -0.71 -25.94
CA THR A 424 9.41 -0.16 -27.14
C THR A 424 10.26 -0.43 -28.37
N LEU A 425 9.64 -0.36 -29.55
CA LEU A 425 10.37 -0.45 -30.82
C LEU A 425 11.47 0.63 -30.92
N TRP A 426 11.27 1.79 -30.29
CA TRP A 426 12.28 2.84 -30.21
C TRP A 426 13.49 2.41 -29.41
N ASP A 427 13.31 1.72 -28.28
CA ASP A 427 14.43 1.22 -27.45
C ASP A 427 15.26 0.18 -28.24
N VAL A 428 14.62 -0.67 -29.05
CA VAL A 428 15.29 -1.61 -29.96
C VAL A 428 16.09 -0.86 -31.03
N ILE A 429 15.50 0.14 -31.65
CA ILE A 429 16.15 0.94 -32.70
C ILE A 429 17.35 1.71 -32.14
N THR A 430 17.25 2.28 -30.92
CA THR A 430 18.35 2.99 -30.28
C THR A 430 19.52 2.05 -29.93
N LEU A 431 19.23 0.83 -29.51
CA LEU A 431 20.26 -0.15 -29.22
C LEU A 431 21.08 -0.51 -30.50
N ASP A 432 20.40 -0.68 -31.62
CA ASP A 432 21.02 -1.07 -32.90
C ASP A 432 21.73 0.10 -33.57
N LEU A 433 21.24 1.31 -33.48
CA LEU A 433 21.72 2.50 -34.19
C LEU A 433 22.61 3.43 -33.35
N GLY A 434 22.81 3.12 -32.05
CA GLY A 434 23.54 3.97 -31.09
C GLY A 434 22.66 5.03 -30.44
N ASP A 435 23.29 5.93 -29.68
CA ASP A 435 22.60 6.84 -28.74
C ASP A 435 21.62 7.83 -29.40
N ASP A 436 21.75 8.12 -30.71
CA ASP A 436 20.84 9.04 -31.40
C ASP A 436 20.50 8.56 -32.83
N PRO A 437 19.43 7.73 -32.98
CA PRO A 437 18.94 7.27 -34.30
C PRO A 437 18.53 8.39 -35.25
N ARG A 438 18.28 9.61 -34.74
CA ARG A 438 17.91 10.77 -35.58
C ARG A 438 19.06 11.27 -36.45
N ARG A 439 20.30 10.98 -36.04
CA ARG A 439 21.49 11.31 -36.81
C ARG A 439 21.82 10.24 -37.86
N SER A 440 21.43 9.01 -37.59
CA SER A 440 21.73 7.86 -38.45
C SER A 440 20.66 7.56 -39.48
N ILE A 441 19.41 8.01 -39.23
CA ILE A 441 18.25 7.79 -40.13
C ILE A 441 17.80 9.15 -40.70
N PRO A 442 18.03 9.43 -42.00
CA PRO A 442 17.60 10.69 -42.61
C PRO A 442 16.11 10.99 -42.46
N LEU A 443 15.28 9.95 -42.41
CA LEU A 443 13.84 10.07 -42.16
C LEU A 443 13.51 10.74 -40.82
N PHE A 444 14.36 10.60 -39.81
CA PHE A 444 14.16 11.17 -38.48
C PHE A 444 14.88 12.50 -38.25
N ALA A 445 15.54 13.03 -39.26
CA ALA A 445 16.28 14.29 -39.17
C ALA A 445 15.40 15.46 -38.69
N GLY A 446 15.91 16.26 -37.75
CA GLY A 446 15.20 17.44 -37.21
C GLY A 446 13.99 17.15 -36.32
N LEU A 447 13.65 15.88 -36.05
CA LEU A 447 12.61 15.51 -35.10
C LEU A 447 13.12 15.59 -33.66
N ARG A 448 12.21 15.93 -32.72
CA ARG A 448 12.47 15.76 -31.29
C ARG A 448 12.39 14.28 -30.93
N ASP A 449 13.05 13.88 -29.84
CA ASP A 449 13.03 12.49 -29.35
C ASP A 449 11.60 11.93 -29.21
N THR A 450 10.69 12.71 -28.62
CA THR A 450 9.27 12.33 -28.47
C THR A 450 8.57 12.11 -29.81
N GLN A 451 8.91 12.89 -30.83
CA GLN A 451 8.33 12.79 -32.17
C GLN A 451 8.85 11.55 -32.92
N ALA A 452 10.13 11.28 -32.82
CA ALA A 452 10.75 10.07 -33.40
C ALA A 452 10.21 8.79 -32.76
N ARG A 453 9.98 8.79 -31.43
CA ARG A 453 9.31 7.69 -30.71
C ARG A 453 7.88 7.43 -31.22
N VAL A 454 7.11 8.48 -31.51
CA VAL A 454 5.76 8.33 -32.07
C VAL A 454 5.79 7.64 -33.43
N ILE A 455 6.76 7.97 -34.29
CA ILE A 455 6.92 7.32 -35.59
C ILE A 455 7.29 5.84 -35.40
N ALA A 456 8.25 5.55 -34.51
CA ALA A 456 8.64 4.17 -34.20
C ALA A 456 7.45 3.34 -33.66
N LEU A 457 6.62 3.91 -32.77
CA LEU A 457 5.43 3.22 -32.25
C LEU A 457 4.37 2.93 -33.31
N MET A 458 4.32 3.71 -34.40
CA MET A 458 3.40 3.51 -35.54
C MET A 458 4.02 2.69 -36.67
N SER A 459 5.24 2.19 -36.48
CA SER A 459 6.00 1.35 -37.39
C SER A 459 6.05 -0.09 -36.89
N SER A 460 6.56 -1.01 -37.71
CA SER A 460 6.82 -2.40 -37.31
C SER A 460 8.20 -2.85 -37.79
N LEU A 461 8.91 -3.60 -36.95
CA LEU A 461 10.18 -4.21 -37.31
C LEU A 461 9.90 -5.52 -38.08
N ARG A 462 10.65 -5.73 -39.19
CA ARG A 462 10.63 -6.94 -40.01
C ARG A 462 12.05 -7.43 -40.23
N SER A 463 12.23 -8.74 -40.16
CA SER A 463 13.52 -9.38 -40.46
C SER A 463 13.33 -10.30 -41.66
N PHE A 464 14.30 -10.26 -42.57
CA PHE A 464 14.33 -11.11 -43.75
C PHE A 464 15.73 -11.74 -43.91
N PRO A 465 15.80 -13.02 -44.29
CA PRO A 465 17.06 -13.69 -44.55
C PRO A 465 17.69 -13.22 -45.85
N LYS A 466 19.00 -13.40 -45.97
CA LYS A 466 19.76 -13.18 -47.21
C LYS A 466 19.10 -13.86 -48.41
N GLY A 467 18.99 -13.14 -49.53
CA GLY A 467 18.37 -13.62 -50.77
C GLY A 467 16.88 -13.45 -50.85
N HIS A 468 16.21 -12.90 -49.78
CA HIS A 468 14.79 -12.65 -49.84
C HIS A 468 14.48 -11.43 -50.73
N LYS A 469 13.56 -11.60 -51.69
CA LYS A 469 13.07 -10.50 -52.54
C LYS A 469 12.00 -9.75 -51.76
N LEU A 470 12.25 -8.46 -51.46
CA LEU A 470 11.31 -7.58 -50.77
C LEU A 470 10.28 -7.01 -51.73
N PHE A 471 10.71 -6.59 -52.91
CA PHE A 471 9.89 -5.99 -53.95
C PHE A 471 10.30 -6.43 -55.33
N VAL A 472 9.36 -6.45 -56.26
CA VAL A 472 9.59 -6.61 -57.67
C VAL A 472 9.09 -5.38 -58.41
N ALA A 473 9.84 -4.87 -59.39
CA ALA A 473 9.43 -3.72 -60.20
C ALA A 473 8.08 -3.97 -60.90
N GLY A 474 7.17 -3.00 -60.84
CA GLY A 474 5.82 -3.13 -61.40
C GLY A 474 4.76 -3.62 -60.38
N GLU A 475 5.14 -4.16 -59.26
CA GLU A 475 4.17 -4.53 -58.20
C GLU A 475 3.52 -3.32 -57.56
N SER A 476 2.30 -3.47 -57.07
CA SER A 476 1.64 -2.46 -56.22
C SER A 476 2.27 -2.42 -54.84
N GLY A 477 2.47 -1.22 -54.29
CA GLY A 477 3.08 -1.07 -52.96
C GLY A 477 2.60 0.17 -52.22
N ASP A 478 2.22 -0.02 -50.96
CA ASP A 478 1.74 1.02 -50.04
C ASP A 478 2.62 1.21 -48.81
N GLU A 479 3.83 0.67 -48.83
CA GLU A 479 4.76 0.68 -47.72
C GLU A 479 6.20 0.97 -48.12
N MET A 480 6.97 1.51 -47.19
CA MET A 480 8.39 1.72 -47.30
C MET A 480 9.12 1.04 -46.13
N TYR A 481 10.41 0.84 -46.33
CA TYR A 481 11.28 0.29 -45.29
C TYR A 481 12.49 1.20 -45.06
N VAL A 482 12.93 1.27 -43.82
CA VAL A 482 14.23 1.87 -43.44
C VAL A 482 15.14 0.76 -42.95
N VAL A 483 16.35 0.71 -43.44
CA VAL A 483 17.34 -0.30 -43.05
C VAL A 483 17.88 0.00 -41.66
N ILE A 484 17.60 -0.90 -40.71
CA ILE A 484 18.14 -0.82 -39.36
C ILE A 484 19.47 -1.56 -39.27
N ASP A 485 19.56 -2.73 -39.91
CA ASP A 485 20.74 -3.57 -39.93
C ASP A 485 20.78 -4.41 -41.21
N GLY A 486 22.00 -4.68 -41.71
CA GLY A 486 22.21 -5.42 -42.95
C GLY A 486 22.29 -4.53 -44.19
N GLU A 487 22.19 -5.14 -45.37
CA GLU A 487 22.36 -4.50 -46.68
C GLU A 487 21.30 -5.00 -47.68
N LEU A 488 20.70 -4.07 -48.44
CA LEU A 488 19.75 -4.34 -49.52
C LEU A 488 20.38 -4.02 -50.86
N ARG A 489 20.14 -4.87 -51.85
CA ARG A 489 20.52 -4.66 -53.25
C ARG A 489 19.28 -4.14 -54.02
N VAL A 490 19.49 -3.07 -54.78
CA VAL A 490 18.46 -2.49 -55.66
C VAL A 490 18.87 -2.66 -57.09
N SER A 491 17.99 -3.24 -57.90
CA SER A 491 18.22 -3.44 -59.34
C SER A 491 16.96 -3.16 -60.16
N LEU A 492 17.14 -2.86 -61.44
CA LEU A 492 16.06 -2.71 -62.41
C LEU A 492 16.39 -3.49 -63.67
N LEU A 493 15.50 -4.37 -64.11
CA LEU A 493 15.62 -5.09 -65.37
C LEU A 493 15.15 -4.18 -66.51
N THR A 494 16.05 -3.83 -67.43
CA THR A 494 15.76 -3.05 -68.62
C THR A 494 15.93 -3.89 -69.88
N ASP A 495 15.46 -3.42 -71.01
CA ASP A 495 15.65 -4.10 -72.32
C ASP A 495 17.14 -4.29 -72.69
N GLN A 496 18.05 -3.53 -72.08
CA GLN A 496 19.51 -3.61 -72.24
C GLN A 496 20.24 -4.46 -71.20
N GLY A 497 19.48 -5.07 -70.26
CA GLY A 497 20.02 -5.91 -69.16
C GLY A 497 19.71 -5.37 -67.76
N GLU A 498 20.24 -6.04 -66.75
CA GLU A 498 20.06 -5.66 -65.33
C GLU A 498 20.93 -4.42 -65.01
N VAL A 499 20.28 -3.30 -64.68
CA VAL A 499 20.95 -2.11 -64.13
C VAL A 499 20.94 -2.21 -62.62
N ARG A 500 22.15 -2.22 -62.01
CA ARG A 500 22.30 -2.24 -60.53
C ARG A 500 22.50 -0.82 -60.03
N PHE A 501 21.77 -0.48 -59.00
CA PHE A 501 21.94 0.77 -58.24
C PHE A 501 22.83 0.55 -57.05
N ASP A 502 23.15 1.64 -56.35
CA ASP A 502 23.92 1.54 -55.08
C ASP A 502 23.15 0.72 -54.06
N SER A 503 23.86 -0.09 -53.28
CA SER A 503 23.25 -0.83 -52.20
C SER A 503 22.73 0.12 -51.11
N CYS A 504 21.58 -0.24 -50.50
CA CYS A 504 21.01 0.49 -49.39
C CYS A 504 21.53 -0.15 -48.11
N VAL A 505 22.17 0.67 -47.29
CA VAL A 505 22.80 0.29 -46.04
C VAL A 505 22.03 0.91 -44.86
N ARG A 506 22.51 0.67 -43.68
CA ARG A 506 21.96 1.18 -42.43
C ARG A 506 21.59 2.67 -42.49
N GLY A 507 20.31 3.01 -42.18
CA GLY A 507 19.74 4.35 -42.22
C GLY A 507 19.05 4.70 -43.52
N ASP A 508 19.30 3.98 -44.63
CA ASP A 508 18.69 4.24 -45.92
C ASP A 508 17.22 3.79 -45.94
N ALA A 509 16.42 4.49 -46.78
CA ALA A 509 15.04 4.18 -47.02
C ALA A 509 14.87 3.51 -48.39
N VAL A 510 13.96 2.53 -48.50
CA VAL A 510 13.59 1.87 -49.75
C VAL A 510 12.07 1.73 -49.87
N GLY A 511 11.58 1.80 -51.13
CA GLY A 511 10.16 1.68 -51.43
C GLY A 511 9.35 2.95 -51.19
N GLU A 512 10.01 4.08 -50.88
CA GLU A 512 9.40 5.38 -50.61
C GLU A 512 8.66 5.96 -51.85
N VAL A 513 9.13 5.64 -53.06
CA VAL A 513 8.48 6.08 -54.31
C VAL A 513 7.07 5.47 -54.42
N ALA A 514 6.93 4.19 -54.11
CA ALA A 514 5.65 3.48 -54.17
C ALA A 514 4.61 4.01 -53.19
N LEU A 515 4.99 4.60 -52.07
CA LEU A 515 4.08 5.27 -51.14
C LEU A 515 3.25 6.39 -51.79
N PHE A 516 3.83 7.05 -52.78
CA PHE A 516 3.19 8.19 -53.49
C PHE A 516 2.70 7.80 -54.89
N HIS A 517 3.41 6.93 -55.57
CA HIS A 517 3.09 6.51 -56.93
C HIS A 517 2.23 5.24 -57.00
N GLY A 518 2.19 4.43 -55.92
CA GLY A 518 1.42 3.19 -55.84
C GLY A 518 2.07 1.98 -56.50
N VAL A 519 3.21 2.15 -57.23
CA VAL A 519 3.90 1.07 -57.97
C VAL A 519 5.38 1.05 -57.63
N ARG A 520 5.95 -0.13 -57.48
CA ARG A 520 7.38 -0.37 -57.22
C ARG A 520 8.19 -0.03 -58.50
N THR A 521 9.22 0.76 -58.34
CA THR A 521 10.06 1.24 -59.48
C THR A 521 11.33 0.44 -59.67
N ALA A 522 11.68 -0.48 -58.77
CA ALA A 522 12.86 -1.30 -58.83
C ALA A 522 12.67 -2.62 -58.05
N ASP A 523 13.48 -3.61 -58.36
CA ASP A 523 13.63 -4.85 -57.61
C ASP A 523 14.50 -4.58 -56.38
N VAL A 524 14.10 -5.11 -55.21
CA VAL A 524 14.88 -5.00 -53.96
C VAL A 524 15.03 -6.37 -53.36
N GLU A 525 16.28 -6.78 -53.10
CA GLU A 525 16.64 -8.06 -52.53
C GLU A 525 17.59 -7.88 -51.34
N ALA A 526 17.46 -8.73 -50.33
CA ALA A 526 18.32 -8.75 -49.15
C ALA A 526 19.72 -9.32 -49.52
N ALA A 527 20.75 -8.49 -49.53
CA ALA A 527 22.15 -8.92 -49.79
C ALA A 527 22.78 -9.64 -48.58
N SER A 528 22.30 -9.35 -47.38
CA SER A 528 22.61 -10.02 -46.11
C SER A 528 21.32 -10.33 -45.35
N ASP A 529 21.41 -10.93 -44.17
CA ASP A 529 20.26 -10.92 -43.23
C ASP A 529 19.98 -9.47 -42.85
N VAL A 530 18.71 -9.03 -42.97
CA VAL A 530 18.34 -7.63 -42.79
C VAL A 530 17.24 -7.46 -41.74
N ARG A 531 17.34 -6.37 -40.97
CA ARG A 531 16.26 -5.87 -40.11
C ARG A 531 15.81 -4.51 -40.61
N LEU A 532 14.52 -4.41 -40.88
CA LEU A 532 13.91 -3.27 -41.56
C LEU A 532 12.77 -2.68 -40.71
N LEU A 533 12.71 -1.35 -40.63
CA LEU A 533 11.59 -0.63 -40.05
C LEU A 533 10.53 -0.37 -41.15
N ARG A 534 9.38 -1.00 -41.03
CA ARG A 534 8.28 -0.90 -41.96
C ARG A 534 7.36 0.28 -41.63
N LEU A 535 7.09 1.13 -42.60
CA LEU A 535 6.15 2.24 -42.51
C LEU A 535 5.12 2.10 -43.66
N THR A 536 3.84 2.05 -43.33
CA THR A 536 2.74 1.99 -44.31
C THR A 536 2.17 3.36 -44.57
N HIS A 537 1.52 3.56 -45.74
CA HIS A 537 0.79 4.78 -46.05
C HIS A 537 -0.24 5.11 -44.96
N ALA A 538 -1.01 4.12 -44.49
CA ALA A 538 -1.98 4.29 -43.41
C ALA A 538 -1.33 4.76 -42.09
N SER A 539 -0.08 4.36 -41.79
CA SER A 539 0.66 4.84 -40.61
C SER A 539 1.04 6.30 -40.76
N LEU A 540 1.50 6.71 -41.96
CA LEU A 540 1.86 8.10 -42.26
C LEU A 540 0.65 9.03 -42.14
N GLU A 541 -0.50 8.63 -42.67
CA GLU A 541 -1.75 9.40 -42.59
C GLU A 541 -2.22 9.54 -41.14
N ARG A 542 -2.11 8.50 -40.34
CA ARG A 542 -2.42 8.57 -38.88
C ARG A 542 -1.47 9.52 -38.15
N ILE A 543 -0.17 9.51 -38.49
CA ILE A 543 0.80 10.44 -37.92
C ILE A 543 0.43 11.87 -38.29
N ARG A 544 0.10 12.12 -39.57
CA ARG A 544 -0.31 13.44 -40.07
C ARG A 544 -1.56 13.95 -39.35
N GLY A 545 -2.58 13.12 -39.21
CA GLY A 545 -3.85 13.51 -38.60
C GLY A 545 -3.75 13.76 -37.09
N ARG A 546 -3.00 12.93 -36.38
CA ARG A 546 -2.92 13.03 -34.92
C ARG A 546 -1.78 13.92 -34.41
N TYR A 547 -0.70 14.03 -35.17
CA TYR A 547 0.50 14.79 -34.84
C TYR A 547 0.96 15.66 -36.03
N PRO A 548 0.22 16.74 -36.38
CA PRO A 548 0.46 17.50 -37.61
C PRO A 548 1.88 18.04 -37.78
N ARG A 549 2.49 18.52 -36.69
CA ARG A 549 3.89 19.03 -36.71
C ARG A 549 4.91 17.91 -37.01
N THR A 550 4.71 16.73 -36.43
CA THR A 550 5.53 15.56 -36.69
C THR A 550 5.37 15.04 -38.11
N GLY A 551 4.10 14.97 -38.58
CA GLY A 551 3.77 14.63 -39.98
C GLY A 551 4.44 15.58 -40.99
N ALA A 552 4.33 16.89 -40.76
CA ALA A 552 4.93 17.90 -41.66
C ALA A 552 6.46 17.73 -41.78
N GLN A 553 7.16 17.48 -40.65
CA GLN A 553 8.60 17.24 -40.68
C GLN A 553 8.94 15.91 -41.37
N LEU A 554 8.15 14.86 -41.12
CA LEU A 554 8.34 13.55 -41.78
C LEU A 554 8.18 13.63 -43.29
N TYR A 555 7.15 14.30 -43.78
CA TYR A 555 6.96 14.53 -45.24
C TYR A 555 8.06 15.38 -45.83
N ARG A 556 8.58 16.39 -45.11
CA ARG A 556 9.75 17.17 -45.55
C ARG A 556 10.96 16.28 -45.72
N ASN A 557 11.24 15.39 -44.74
CA ASN A 557 12.36 14.48 -44.80
C ASN A 557 12.22 13.47 -45.96
N LEU A 558 11.01 12.94 -46.17
CA LEU A 558 10.71 12.08 -47.35
C LEU A 558 10.95 12.81 -48.66
N ALA A 559 10.48 14.05 -48.80
CA ALA A 559 10.72 14.85 -49.99
C ALA A 559 12.24 15.07 -50.23
N GLN A 560 13.01 15.32 -49.19
CA GLN A 560 14.48 15.46 -49.29
C GLN A 560 15.13 14.16 -49.72
N ILE A 561 14.72 13.00 -49.18
CA ILE A 561 15.22 11.68 -49.60
C ILE A 561 14.93 11.43 -51.08
N LEU A 562 13.70 11.70 -51.53
CA LEU A 562 13.30 11.57 -52.93
C LEU A 562 14.12 12.49 -53.85
N ALA A 563 14.27 13.78 -53.47
CA ALA A 563 15.04 14.75 -54.23
C ALA A 563 16.51 14.32 -54.41
N ASN A 564 17.14 13.87 -53.31
CA ASN A 564 18.53 13.36 -53.36
C ASN A 564 18.64 12.12 -54.28
N ARG A 565 17.63 11.24 -54.27
CA ARG A 565 17.61 10.05 -55.11
C ARG A 565 17.46 10.38 -56.59
N VAL A 566 16.57 11.31 -56.91
CA VAL A 566 16.43 11.80 -58.31
C VAL A 566 17.74 12.41 -58.80
N ALA A 567 18.38 13.28 -57.99
CA ALA A 567 19.64 13.90 -58.35
C ALA A 567 20.76 12.86 -58.56
N SER A 568 20.87 11.83 -57.72
CA SER A 568 21.88 10.76 -57.88
C SER A 568 21.62 9.86 -59.10
N THR A 569 20.36 9.58 -59.39
CA THR A 569 19.99 8.77 -60.59
C THR A 569 20.24 9.54 -61.87
N THR A 570 19.89 10.83 -61.93
CA THR A 570 20.16 11.69 -63.11
C THR A 570 21.63 11.91 -63.37
N ALA A 571 22.48 11.89 -62.33
CA ALA A 571 23.93 12.01 -62.47
C ALA A 571 24.59 10.72 -63.02
N LYS A 572 23.92 9.57 -63.00
CA LYS A 572 24.41 8.25 -63.47
C LYS A 572 23.85 7.89 -64.87
N LEU A 573 22.86 8.58 -65.33
CA LEU A 573 22.35 8.56 -66.72
C LEU A 573 23.12 9.53 -67.60
#